data_cae21d066a61a6dcb3c79b95b62e4a33
#
_entry.id   cae21d066a61a6dcb3c79b95b62e4a33
#
_cell.length_a   1.000
_cell.length_b   1.000
_cell.length_c   1.000
_cell.angle_alpha   90.00
_cell.angle_beta   90.00
_cell.angle_gamma   90.00
#
_symmetry.space_group_name_H-M   'P 1'
#
loop_
_entity.id
_entity.type
_entity.pdbx_description
1 polymer ?
#
loop_
_entity_poly.entity_id
_entity_poly.type
_entity_poly.pdbx_seq_one_letter_code
_entity_poly.pdbx_strand_id
1 'polypeptide(L)'
;ELPEIVVEKLIVWDDYESEYTTFDVCGTEIRVLDEELAEALKQLPEQSRNIVLMFFFLDMSDSEIGEKLNINRSTSYRHRRNSLEEIRKQLKEKKTNEE
;
A
#
# COMPACT_ATOMS: atom_id res chain seq x y z
N GLU A 1 12.78 -3.78 6.62
CA GLU A 1 12.62 -2.72 6.44
C GLU A 1 11.36 -2.01 6.30
N LEU A 2 10.17 -2.53 6.63
CA LEU A 2 8.95 -1.80 6.65
C LEU A 2 8.81 -1.08 7.97
N PRO A 3 8.32 0.14 7.94
CA PRO A 3 7.97 0.81 9.19
C PRO A 3 6.96 -0.04 9.95
N GLU A 4 7.13 -0.09 11.25
CA GLU A 4 6.28 -0.94 12.07
C GLU A 4 4.80 -0.59 11.95
N ILE A 5 4.50 0.68 11.85
CA ILE A 5 3.11 1.11 11.77
C ILE A 5 2.46 0.62 10.48
N VAL A 6 3.23 0.51 9.41
CA VAL A 6 2.69 0.03 8.15
C VAL A 6 2.50 -1.49 8.22
N VAL A 7 3.43 -2.18 8.86
CA VAL A 7 3.32 -3.63 9.00
C VAL A 7 2.05 -3.99 9.76
N GLU A 8 1.77 -3.26 10.82
CA GLU A 8 0.56 -3.53 11.60
C GLU A 8 -0.69 -3.38 10.76
N LYS A 9 -0.70 -2.39 9.87
CA LYS A 9 -1.87 -2.15 9.04
C LYS A 9 -2.02 -3.15 7.92
N LEU A 10 -0.93 -3.81 7.54
CA LEU A 10 -0.99 -4.77 6.47
C LEU A 10 -1.45 -6.15 6.94
N ILE A 11 -1.40 -6.41 8.23
CA ILE A 11 -1.79 -7.71 8.76
C ILE A 11 -3.29 -7.73 8.99
N VAL A 12 -3.94 -8.70 8.38
CA VAL A 12 -5.37 -8.82 8.51
C VAL A 12 -5.68 -9.95 9.47
N TRP A 13 -6.27 -9.59 10.59
CA TRP A 13 -6.48 -10.54 11.62
C TRP A 13 -7.74 -11.29 11.60
N ASP A 14 -8.68 -11.13 10.88
CA ASP A 14 -9.72 -11.82 11.09
C ASP A 14 -10.83 -11.81 10.39
N ASP A 15 -11.71 -12.32 10.83
CA ASP A 15 -12.77 -12.72 10.22
C ASP A 15 -13.94 -11.94 10.42
N TYR A 16 -13.90 -10.74 10.71
CA TYR A 16 -15.11 -10.10 10.88
C TYR A 16 -15.60 -9.76 9.55
N GLU A 17 -16.85 -9.63 9.43
CA GLU A 17 -17.42 -9.09 8.33
C GLU A 17 -17.23 -7.67 8.36
N SER A 18 -16.18 -7.11 8.00
CA SER A 18 -15.98 -5.70 8.06
C SER A 18 -16.11 -5.08 6.72
N GLU A 19 -16.28 -3.81 6.71
CA GLU A 19 -16.25 -3.06 5.49
C GLU A 19 -14.82 -3.01 5.01
N TYR A 20 -14.66 -2.96 3.73
CA TYR A 20 -13.31 -2.86 3.18
C TYR A 20 -13.35 -1.96 1.96
N THR A 21 -12.19 -1.46 1.58
CA THR A 21 -12.03 -0.66 0.38
C THR A 21 -11.38 -1.53 -0.68
N THR A 22 -11.92 -1.48 -1.89
CA THR A 22 -11.41 -2.31 -2.97
C THR A 22 -10.59 -1.48 -3.92
N PHE A 23 -9.46 -2.01 -4.31
CA PHE A 23 -8.60 -1.38 -5.31
C PHE A 23 -8.42 -2.37 -6.45
N ASP A 24 -8.42 -1.87 -7.68
CA ASP A 24 -8.21 -2.72 -8.84
C ASP A 24 -6.80 -2.44 -9.37
N VAL A 25 -5.98 -3.48 -9.42
CA VAL A 25 -4.62 -3.34 -9.89
C VAL A 25 -4.41 -4.31 -11.02
N CYS A 26 -4.33 -3.79 -12.24
CA CYS A 26 -4.09 -4.61 -13.42
C CYS A 26 -5.08 -5.78 -13.50
N GLY A 27 -6.32 -5.51 -13.19
CA GLY A 27 -7.36 -6.53 -13.29
C GLY A 27 -7.52 -7.40 -12.06
N THR A 28 -6.73 -7.16 -11.03
CA THR A 28 -6.83 -7.95 -9.80
C THR A 28 -7.45 -7.07 -8.72
N GLU A 29 -8.46 -7.60 -8.06
CA GLU A 29 -9.14 -6.87 -7.01
C GLU A 29 -8.44 -7.10 -5.69
N ILE A 30 -8.11 -6.03 -4.99
CA ILE A 30 -7.45 -6.10 -3.71
C ILE A 30 -8.32 -5.43 -2.68
N ARG A 31 -8.55 -6.11 -1.55
CA ARG A 31 -9.38 -5.57 -0.49
C ARG A 31 -8.51 -5.11 0.66
N VAL A 32 -8.71 -3.88 1.08
CA VAL A 32 -7.97 -3.30 2.18
C VAL A 32 -8.95 -3.06 3.30
N LEU A 33 -8.78 -3.79 4.39
CA LEU A 33 -9.73 -3.71 5.50
C LEU A 33 -9.49 -2.51 6.40
N ASP A 34 -8.25 -2.09 6.53
CA ASP A 34 -7.94 -0.98 7.40
C ASP A 34 -8.29 0.34 6.72
N GLU A 35 -9.21 1.07 7.33
CA GLU A 35 -9.69 2.29 6.75
C GLU A 35 -8.63 3.37 6.65
N GLU A 36 -7.79 3.49 7.64
CA GLU A 36 -6.75 4.50 7.62
C GLU A 36 -5.74 4.21 6.52
N LEU A 37 -5.37 2.94 6.37
CA LEU A 37 -4.46 2.56 5.31
C LEU A 37 -5.09 2.80 3.95
N ALA A 38 -6.37 2.47 3.79
CA ALA A 38 -7.06 2.68 2.52
C ALA A 38 -7.06 4.16 2.16
N GLU A 39 -7.29 5.02 3.13
CA GLU A 39 -7.29 6.46 2.88
C GLU A 39 -5.91 6.93 2.45
N ALA A 40 -4.87 6.45 3.12
CA ALA A 40 -3.51 6.83 2.77
C ALA A 40 -3.18 6.36 1.35
N LEU A 41 -3.63 5.17 0.98
CA LEU A 41 -3.40 4.65 -0.35
C LEU A 41 -4.10 5.49 -1.40
N LYS A 42 -5.29 5.97 -1.09
CA LYS A 42 -6.03 6.81 -2.02
C LYS A 42 -5.33 8.13 -2.30
N GLN A 43 -4.51 8.59 -1.36
CA GLN A 43 -3.81 9.84 -1.52
C GLN A 43 -2.60 9.71 -2.45
N LEU A 44 -2.15 8.51 -2.72
CA LEU A 44 -0.99 8.30 -3.56
C LEU A 44 -1.34 8.40 -5.03
N PRO A 45 -0.39 8.81 -5.87
CA PRO A 45 -0.61 8.73 -7.31
C PRO A 45 -0.88 7.29 -7.71
N GLU A 46 -1.60 7.12 -8.78
CA GLU A 46 -2.06 5.78 -9.18
C GLU A 46 -0.92 4.79 -9.32
N GLN A 47 0.15 5.17 -9.99
CA GLN A 47 1.25 4.24 -10.20
C GLN A 47 1.92 3.87 -8.88
N SER A 48 2.12 4.83 -8.00
CA SER A 48 2.74 4.56 -6.71
C SER A 48 1.86 3.65 -5.87
N ARG A 49 0.56 3.90 -5.88
CA ARG A 49 -0.38 3.08 -5.14
C ARG A 49 -0.36 1.65 -5.67
N ASN A 50 -0.37 1.49 -7.00
CA ASN A 50 -0.35 0.17 -7.60
C ASN A 50 0.91 -0.60 -7.23
N ILE A 51 2.05 0.07 -7.23
CA ILE A 51 3.29 -0.58 -6.87
C ILE A 51 3.24 -1.10 -5.44
N VAL A 52 2.73 -0.28 -4.52
CA VAL A 52 2.61 -0.70 -3.13
C VAL A 52 1.69 -1.90 -3.01
N LEU A 53 0.55 -1.84 -3.68
CA LEU A 53 -0.42 -2.94 -3.60
C LEU A 53 0.14 -4.22 -4.21
N MET A 54 0.85 -4.10 -5.33
CA MET A 54 1.42 -5.27 -5.96
C MET A 54 2.49 -5.90 -5.08
N PHE A 55 3.30 -5.09 -4.44
CA PHE A 55 4.39 -5.61 -3.64
C PHE A 55 3.88 -6.28 -2.37
N PHE A 56 2.98 -5.62 -1.65
CA PHE A 56 2.57 -6.13 -0.35
C PHE A 56 1.34 -7.02 -0.35
N PHE A 57 0.45 -6.85 -1.30
CA PHE A 57 -0.76 -7.67 -1.33
C PHE A 57 -0.70 -8.78 -2.37
N LEU A 58 0.03 -8.59 -3.46
CA LEU A 58 0.15 -9.60 -4.48
C LEU A 58 1.49 -10.33 -4.43
N ASP A 59 2.31 -9.96 -3.47
CA ASP A 59 3.59 -10.63 -3.23
C ASP A 59 4.49 -10.62 -4.46
N MET A 60 4.53 -9.51 -5.16
CA MET A 60 5.36 -9.39 -6.34
C MET A 60 6.67 -8.69 -5.99
N SER A 61 7.75 -9.11 -6.63
CA SER A 61 9.04 -8.45 -6.43
C SER A 61 9.09 -7.17 -7.27
N ASP A 62 10.06 -6.32 -6.97
CA ASP A 62 10.24 -5.10 -7.75
C ASP A 62 10.53 -5.44 -9.21
N SER A 63 11.22 -6.54 -9.48
CA SER A 63 11.48 -6.95 -10.86
C SER A 63 10.19 -7.33 -11.56
N GLU A 64 9.33 -8.07 -10.88
CA GLU A 64 8.06 -8.48 -11.46
C GLU A 64 7.16 -7.27 -11.68
N ILE A 65 7.14 -6.35 -10.73
CA ILE A 65 6.36 -5.13 -10.87
C ILE A 65 6.88 -4.32 -12.05
N GLY A 66 8.20 -4.24 -12.18
CA GLY A 66 8.80 -3.51 -13.28
C GLY A 66 8.38 -4.06 -14.63
N GLU A 67 8.34 -5.39 -14.74
CA GLU A 67 7.92 -6.01 -15.98
C GLU A 67 6.45 -5.73 -16.25
N LYS A 68 5.64 -5.81 -15.21
CA LYS A 68 4.21 -5.63 -15.38
C LYS A 68 3.86 -4.21 -15.78
N LEU A 69 4.53 -3.24 -15.19
CA LEU A 69 4.26 -1.84 -15.44
C LEU A 69 5.18 -1.21 -16.47
N ASN A 70 6.12 -2.00 -16.99
CA ASN A 70 7.07 -1.53 -17.98
C ASN A 70 7.94 -0.40 -17.44
N ILE A 71 8.47 -0.61 -16.26
CA ILE A 71 9.40 0.34 -15.64
C ILE A 71 10.59 -0.46 -15.12
N ASN A 72 11.65 0.24 -14.76
CA ASN A 72 12.83 -0.43 -14.23
C ASN A 72 12.58 -0.90 -12.81
N ARG A 73 13.29 -1.95 -12.44
CA ARG A 73 13.21 -2.48 -11.09
C ARG A 73 13.56 -1.40 -10.06
N SER A 74 14.58 -0.60 -10.35
CA SER A 74 14.98 0.45 -9.42
C SER A 74 13.91 1.53 -9.30
N THR A 75 13.17 1.78 -10.37
CA THR A 75 12.08 2.74 -10.33
C THR A 75 10.97 2.22 -9.41
N SER A 76 10.65 0.94 -9.52
CA SER A 76 9.64 0.34 -8.66
C SER A 76 10.07 0.45 -7.19
N TYR A 77 11.34 0.13 -6.92
CA TYR A 77 11.87 0.19 -5.57
C TYR A 77 11.76 1.61 -5.00
N ARG A 78 12.14 2.60 -5.80
CA ARG A 78 12.13 3.98 -5.34
C ARG A 78 10.71 4.47 -5.07
N HIS A 79 9.78 4.17 -5.98
CA HIS A 79 8.39 4.54 -5.77
C HIS A 79 7.84 3.87 -4.51
N ARG A 80 8.17 2.61 -4.32
CA ARG A 80 7.68 1.87 -3.18
C ARG A 80 8.18 2.48 -1.87
N ARG A 81 9.49 2.80 -1.83
CA ARG A 81 10.07 3.37 -0.62
C ARG A 81 9.45 4.74 -0.32
N ASN A 82 9.33 5.56 -1.34
CA ASN A 82 8.76 6.89 -1.13
C ASN A 82 7.30 6.81 -0.73
N SER A 83 6.57 5.87 -1.30
CA SER A 83 5.17 5.71 -0.97
C SER A 83 5.00 5.25 0.47
N LEU A 84 5.85 4.36 0.92
CA LEU A 84 5.78 3.89 2.30
C LEU A 84 6.06 5.02 3.28
N GLU A 85 7.01 5.89 2.94
CA GLU A 85 7.27 7.04 3.79
C GLU A 85 6.08 7.97 3.86
N GLU A 86 5.42 8.17 2.72
CA GLU A 86 4.26 9.03 2.69
C GLU A 86 3.11 8.43 3.49
N ILE A 87 2.90 7.13 3.36
CA ILE A 87 1.84 6.45 4.11
C ILE A 87 2.13 6.55 5.60
N ARG A 88 3.37 6.30 5.97
CA ARG A 88 3.76 6.37 7.37
C ARG A 88 3.52 7.76 7.93
N LYS A 89 3.85 8.78 7.15
CA LYS A 89 3.67 10.15 7.58
C LYS A 89 2.19 10.47 7.79
N GLN A 90 1.35 10.04 6.87
CA GLN A 90 -0.07 10.30 6.99
C GLN A 90 -0.68 9.59 8.20
N LEU A 91 -0.29 8.37 8.43
CA LEU A 91 -0.81 7.63 9.57
C LEU A 91 -0.37 8.26 10.89
N LYS A 92 0.86 8.77 10.91
CA LYS A 92 1.36 9.41 12.10
C LYS A 92 0.64 10.72 12.38
N GLU A 93 0.43 11.51 11.33
CA GLU A 93 -0.26 12.77 11.48
C GLU A 93 -1.68 12.59 11.97
N LYS A 94 -2.35 11.61 11.42
CA LYS A 94 -3.72 11.35 11.82
C LYS A 94 -3.77 10.93 13.28
N LYS A 95 -2.82 10.11 13.69
CA LYS A 95 -2.77 9.68 15.08
C LYS A 95 -2.52 10.86 16.00
N THR A 96 -1.64 11.77 15.60
CA THR A 96 -1.35 12.93 16.38
C THR A 96 -2.58 13.83 16.50
N ASN A 97 -3.30 13.97 15.41
CA ASN A 97 -4.46 14.84 15.44
C ASN A 97 -5.57 14.34 16.34
N GLU A 98 -5.57 13.08 16.65
CA GLU A 98 -6.61 12.57 17.48
C GLU A 98 -6.38 12.90 18.94
N GLU A 99 -5.25 13.42 19.26
CA GLU A 99 -5.02 13.82 20.61
C GLU A 99 -5.44 15.24 20.81
#